data_08df2e9fac9e0b96824f2c831a74edcc
#
_entry.id   08df2e9fac9e0b96824f2c831a74edcc
#
_cell.length_a   1.000
_cell.length_b   1.000
_cell.length_c   1.000
_cell.angle_alpha   90.00
_cell.angle_beta   90.00
_cell.angle_gamma   90.00
#
_symmetry.space_group_name_H-M   'P 1'
#
loop_
_entity.id
_entity.type
_entity.pdbx_description
1 polymer ?
#
loop_
_entity_poly.entity_id
_entity_poly.type
_entity_poly.pdbx_seq_one_letter_code
_entity_poly.pdbx_strand_id
1 'polypeptide(L)'
;LDQFMTEKRARPGGVIAPIPPFKAYKAFSYSATTLRSPFDRPIEIREITQLQSISTVEPDDERAKEFLEQFTFDSLNMVGTLSRAGVDWSLIRDPEGGVHRVKIGNFLGRNHGKIVEMTETYVAVIEIVSDGNEGWVERPRTIKLHGLN
;
A
#
# COMPACT_ATOMS: atom_id res chain seq x y z
N LEU A 1 21.72 57.89 -54.28
CA LEU A 1 20.67 57.45 -53.32
C LEU A 1 19.51 56.74 -54.03
N ASP A 2 19.09 57.29 -55.19
CA ASP A 2 17.96 56.80 -55.97
C ASP A 2 18.18 55.37 -56.54
N GLN A 3 19.40 55.09 -57.05
CA GLN A 3 19.74 53.77 -57.57
C GLN A 3 19.66 52.68 -56.48
N PHE A 4 20.12 53.00 -55.28
CA PHE A 4 20.04 52.05 -54.15
C PHE A 4 18.60 51.77 -53.69
N MET A 5 17.78 52.78 -53.70
CA MET A 5 16.36 52.66 -53.35
C MET A 5 15.59 51.85 -54.38
N THR A 6 15.91 52.04 -55.68
CA THR A 6 15.29 51.30 -56.79
C THR A 6 15.70 49.82 -56.75
N GLU A 7 16.95 49.51 -56.50
CA GLU A 7 17.47 48.15 -56.35
C GLU A 7 16.83 47.42 -55.18
N LYS A 8 16.63 48.09 -54.03
CA LYS A 8 15.98 47.51 -52.86
C LYS A 8 14.47 47.24 -53.10
N ARG A 9 13.82 48.11 -53.85
CA ARG A 9 12.41 47.92 -54.21
C ARG A 9 12.18 46.79 -55.26
N ALA A 10 13.18 46.52 -56.10
CA ALA A 10 13.13 45.50 -57.12
C ALA A 10 13.37 44.07 -56.56
N ARG A 11 13.80 43.94 -55.28
CA ARG A 11 13.95 42.60 -54.67
C ARG A 11 12.59 41.95 -54.54
N PRO A 12 12.42 40.71 -55.04
CA PRO A 12 11.18 40.03 -54.85
C PRO A 12 10.95 39.83 -53.32
N GLY A 13 9.78 40.23 -52.86
CA GLY A 13 9.34 40.01 -51.50
C GLY A 13 9.39 38.51 -51.19
N GLY A 14 10.04 38.14 -50.08
CA GLY A 14 10.09 36.76 -49.65
C GLY A 14 8.66 36.20 -49.50
N VAL A 15 8.49 34.92 -49.77
CA VAL A 15 7.23 34.21 -49.51
C VAL A 15 7.03 34.15 -48.00
N ILE A 16 6.03 34.85 -47.48
CA ILE A 16 5.62 34.77 -46.11
C ILE A 16 4.88 33.44 -45.95
N ALA A 17 5.45 32.54 -45.21
CA ALA A 17 4.78 31.28 -44.90
C ALA A 17 3.45 31.54 -44.19
N PRO A 18 2.34 30.88 -44.58
CA PRO A 18 1.07 31.06 -43.93
C PRO A 18 1.20 30.67 -42.44
N ILE A 19 0.55 31.43 -41.57
CA ILE A 19 0.49 31.13 -40.14
C ILE A 19 -0.12 29.74 -39.98
N PRO A 20 0.54 28.83 -39.24
CA PRO A 20 0.01 27.49 -39.00
C PRO A 20 -1.42 27.59 -38.40
N PRO A 21 -2.33 26.70 -38.80
CA PRO A 21 -3.70 26.76 -38.31
C PRO A 21 -3.71 26.62 -36.79
N PHE A 22 -4.47 27.47 -36.17
CA PHE A 22 -4.65 27.43 -34.70
C PHE A 22 -5.34 26.12 -34.32
N LYS A 23 -4.63 25.26 -33.55
CA LYS A 23 -5.25 24.08 -32.93
C LYS A 23 -5.96 24.56 -31.68
N ALA A 24 -7.27 24.54 -31.67
CA ALA A 24 -8.05 24.83 -30.50
C ALA A 24 -7.63 23.85 -29.38
N TYR A 25 -7.17 24.40 -28.28
CA TYR A 25 -6.87 23.61 -27.08
C TYR A 25 -8.19 23.09 -26.50
N LYS A 26 -8.34 21.77 -26.44
CA LYS A 26 -9.48 21.16 -25.76
C LYS A 26 -9.23 21.32 -24.27
N ALA A 27 -10.02 22.16 -23.62
CA ALA A 27 -9.90 22.38 -22.18
C ALA A 27 -10.02 21.04 -21.45
N PHE A 28 -9.06 20.76 -20.58
CA PHE A 28 -9.13 19.58 -19.72
C PHE A 28 -10.28 19.76 -18.73
N SER A 29 -11.25 18.86 -18.78
CA SER A 29 -12.32 18.81 -17.81
C SER A 29 -11.89 17.95 -16.64
N TYR A 30 -11.77 18.54 -15.44
CA TYR A 30 -11.46 17.82 -14.22
C TYR A 30 -12.71 17.03 -13.76
N SER A 31 -12.66 15.72 -13.89
CA SER A 31 -13.79 14.83 -13.58
C SER A 31 -13.64 14.10 -12.23
N ALA A 32 -12.63 14.48 -11.44
CA ALA A 32 -12.32 13.81 -10.16
C ALA A 32 -12.96 14.49 -8.95
N THR A 33 -14.05 15.25 -9.14
CA THR A 33 -14.76 15.93 -8.04
C THR A 33 -15.39 14.96 -7.02
N THR A 34 -15.61 13.70 -7.43
CA THR A 34 -16.12 12.64 -6.55
C THR A 34 -15.02 11.86 -5.85
N LEU A 35 -13.77 12.07 -6.23
CA LEU A 35 -12.63 11.46 -5.55
C LEU A 35 -12.25 12.28 -4.33
N ARG A 36 -11.79 11.59 -3.29
CA ARG A 36 -11.31 12.22 -2.07
C ARG A 36 -10.18 13.21 -2.40
N SER A 37 -10.25 14.40 -1.81
CA SER A 37 -9.19 15.40 -1.93
C SER A 37 -7.88 14.88 -1.31
N PRO A 38 -6.72 15.03 -1.97
CA PRO A 38 -5.42 14.68 -1.38
C PRO A 38 -5.05 15.55 -0.17
N PHE A 39 -5.79 16.64 0.07
CA PHE A 39 -5.60 17.55 1.21
C PHE A 39 -6.59 17.29 2.34
N ASP A 40 -7.54 16.36 2.17
CA ASP A 40 -8.39 15.93 3.28
C ASP A 40 -7.53 15.24 4.33
N ARG A 41 -7.83 15.51 5.59
CA ARG A 41 -7.15 14.85 6.70
C ARG A 41 -7.24 13.34 6.50
N PRO A 42 -6.13 12.60 6.71
CA PRO A 42 -6.20 11.14 6.71
C PRO A 42 -7.28 10.71 7.69
N ILE A 43 -8.18 9.82 7.26
CA ILE A 43 -9.10 9.17 8.21
C ILE A 43 -8.19 8.38 9.14
N GLU A 44 -8.13 8.78 10.41
CA GLU A 44 -7.40 8.01 11.40
C GLU A 44 -8.02 6.62 11.45
N ILE A 45 -7.20 5.59 11.28
CA ILE A 45 -7.60 4.17 11.30
C ILE A 45 -8.35 3.80 12.60
N ARG A 46 -8.24 4.64 13.64
CA ARG A 46 -8.97 4.49 14.91
C ARG A 46 -10.49 4.45 14.78
N GLU A 47 -11.06 5.20 13.83
CA GLU A 47 -12.54 5.18 13.63
C GLU A 47 -12.98 3.87 12.95
N ILE A 48 -12.15 3.30 12.08
CA ILE A 48 -12.44 2.01 11.45
C ILE A 48 -12.33 0.88 12.47
N THR A 49 -11.40 0.99 13.43
CA THR A 49 -11.21 -0.02 14.48
C THR A 49 -12.40 -0.07 15.46
N GLN A 50 -13.07 1.07 15.72
CA GLN A 50 -14.26 1.11 16.58
C GLN A 50 -15.52 0.53 15.92
N LEU A 51 -15.62 0.57 14.59
CA LEU A 51 -16.75 -0.02 13.87
C LEU A 51 -16.62 -1.54 13.66
N GLN A 52 -15.41 -2.08 13.77
CA GLN A 52 -15.14 -3.52 13.67
C GLN A 52 -15.24 -4.26 15.02
N SER A 53 -15.41 -3.56 16.12
CA SER A 53 -15.44 -4.12 17.47
C SER A 53 -16.75 -4.81 17.87
N ILE A 54 -17.65 -5.10 16.92
CA ILE A 54 -18.87 -5.87 17.15
C ILE A 54 -18.87 -7.15 16.30
N SER A 55 -17.72 -7.80 16.20
CA SER A 55 -17.68 -9.14 15.66
C SER A 55 -17.74 -10.13 16.84
N THR A 56 -18.68 -11.03 16.83
CA THR A 56 -18.78 -12.20 17.73
C THR A 56 -17.68 -13.19 17.32
N VAL A 57 -16.42 -12.80 17.50
CA VAL A 57 -15.27 -13.62 17.13
C VAL A 57 -14.78 -14.31 18.40
N GLU A 58 -14.69 -15.62 18.35
CA GLU A 58 -14.07 -16.40 19.41
C GLU A 58 -12.78 -17.02 18.89
N PRO A 59 -11.71 -17.07 19.70
CA PRO A 59 -10.51 -17.78 19.33
C PRO A 59 -10.79 -19.28 19.19
N ASP A 60 -10.24 -19.90 18.15
CA ASP A 60 -10.30 -21.34 17.98
C ASP A 60 -9.18 -21.99 18.82
N ASP A 61 -9.51 -22.39 20.03
CA ASP A 61 -8.58 -23.06 20.94
C ASP A 61 -8.44 -24.56 20.69
N GLU A 62 -9.32 -25.16 19.86
CA GLU A 62 -9.29 -26.60 19.58
C GLU A 62 -8.27 -26.97 18.50
N ARG A 63 -7.81 -25.99 17.70
CA ARG A 63 -6.78 -26.23 16.68
C ARG A 63 -5.39 -26.42 17.29
N ALA A 64 -4.55 -27.19 16.63
CA ALA A 64 -3.14 -27.28 16.99
C ALA A 64 -2.46 -25.92 16.76
N LYS A 65 -1.78 -25.39 17.80
CA LYS A 65 -1.04 -24.14 17.71
C LYS A 65 0.20 -24.32 16.85
N GLU A 66 0.47 -23.32 16.01
CA GLU A 66 1.66 -23.27 15.20
C GLU A 66 2.88 -22.80 16.03
N PHE A 67 4.08 -23.12 15.58
CA PHE A 67 5.32 -22.83 16.33
C PHE A 67 5.46 -21.33 16.65
N LEU A 68 5.12 -20.44 15.73
CA LEU A 68 5.27 -18.99 15.91
C LEU A 68 4.24 -18.40 16.89
N GLU A 69 3.24 -19.14 17.31
CA GLU A 69 2.28 -18.71 18.34
C GLU A 69 2.84 -18.79 19.78
N GLN A 70 4.01 -19.38 19.95
CA GLN A 70 4.72 -19.40 21.24
C GLN A 70 5.33 -18.02 21.59
N PHE A 71 5.58 -17.21 20.57
CA PHE A 71 6.23 -15.92 20.71
C PHE A 71 5.20 -14.78 20.73
N THR A 72 5.59 -13.66 21.35
CA THR A 72 4.78 -12.44 21.26
C THR A 72 4.91 -11.82 19.87
N PHE A 73 3.84 -11.22 19.36
CA PHE A 73 3.84 -10.59 18.05
C PHE A 73 5.01 -9.60 17.86
N ASP A 74 5.31 -8.79 18.89
CA ASP A 74 6.33 -7.75 18.83
C ASP A 74 7.77 -8.31 18.81
N SER A 75 7.95 -9.58 19.13
CA SER A 75 9.26 -10.26 19.04
C SER A 75 9.55 -10.87 17.68
N LEU A 76 8.56 -10.89 16.80
CA LEU A 76 8.66 -11.44 15.46
C LEU A 76 9.05 -10.35 14.46
N ASN A 77 9.97 -10.67 13.56
CA ASN A 77 10.45 -9.73 12.55
C ASN A 77 10.40 -10.36 11.16
N MET A 78 9.84 -9.63 10.19
CA MET A 78 9.92 -10.04 8.80
C MET A 78 11.32 -9.76 8.26
N VAL A 79 11.97 -10.76 7.67
CA VAL A 79 13.34 -10.66 7.14
C VAL A 79 13.41 -10.82 5.63
N GLY A 80 12.32 -11.21 4.99
CA GLY A 80 12.26 -11.33 3.54
C GLY A 80 11.03 -12.08 3.05
N THR A 81 11.01 -12.32 1.76
CA THR A 81 10.01 -13.12 1.07
C THR A 81 10.70 -14.20 0.23
N LEU A 82 9.96 -15.26 -0.06
CA LEU A 82 10.40 -16.35 -0.91
C LEU A 82 9.24 -16.75 -1.82
N SER A 83 9.47 -16.73 -3.13
CA SER A 83 8.53 -17.25 -4.12
C SER A 83 9.10 -18.49 -4.78
N ARG A 84 8.35 -19.58 -4.79
CA ARG A 84 8.74 -20.82 -5.47
C ARG A 84 7.52 -21.53 -6.04
N ALA A 85 7.59 -21.88 -7.31
CA ALA A 85 6.53 -22.61 -8.02
C ALA A 85 5.13 -21.94 -7.92
N GLY A 86 5.10 -20.59 -7.94
CA GLY A 86 3.84 -19.83 -7.88
C GLY A 86 3.24 -19.73 -6.47
N VAL A 87 3.97 -20.14 -5.44
CA VAL A 87 3.57 -19.97 -4.04
C VAL A 87 4.53 -19.00 -3.37
N ASP A 88 3.95 -18.01 -2.68
CA ASP A 88 4.70 -16.98 -1.96
C ASP A 88 4.68 -17.28 -0.47
N TRP A 89 5.84 -17.09 0.17
CA TRP A 89 6.03 -17.16 1.62
C TRP A 89 6.69 -15.89 2.11
N SER A 90 6.31 -15.48 3.30
CA SER A 90 7.11 -14.53 4.07
C SER A 90 8.04 -15.27 5.02
N LEU A 91 9.21 -14.70 5.23
CA LEU A 91 10.21 -15.20 6.16
C LEU A 91 10.13 -14.39 7.44
N ILE A 92 9.75 -15.04 8.51
CA ILE A 92 9.63 -14.44 9.85
C ILE A 92 10.74 -14.98 10.73
N ARG A 93 11.50 -14.08 11.34
CA ARG A 93 12.53 -14.41 12.34
C ARG A 93 11.91 -14.36 13.71
N ASP A 94 12.14 -15.41 14.49
CA ASP A 94 11.81 -15.48 15.91
C ASP A 94 12.91 -14.82 16.78
N PRO A 95 12.66 -14.59 18.09
CA PRO A 95 13.64 -14.00 19.00
C PRO A 95 14.85 -14.91 19.28
N GLU A 96 14.78 -16.19 18.97
CA GLU A 96 15.87 -17.16 19.13
C GLU A 96 16.80 -17.18 17.89
N GLY A 97 16.44 -16.44 16.84
CA GLY A 97 17.20 -16.33 15.60
C GLY A 97 16.78 -17.32 14.50
N GLY A 98 15.80 -18.16 14.75
CA GLY A 98 15.22 -19.06 13.77
C GLY A 98 14.43 -18.30 12.70
N VAL A 99 14.47 -18.77 11.45
CA VAL A 99 13.71 -18.18 10.34
C VAL A 99 12.68 -19.18 9.84
N HIS A 100 11.42 -18.78 9.87
CA HIS A 100 10.27 -19.61 9.55
C HIS A 100 9.54 -19.10 8.32
N ARG A 101 9.10 -20.02 7.47
CA ARG A 101 8.28 -19.70 6.30
C ARG A 101 6.81 -19.69 6.70
N VAL A 102 6.13 -18.60 6.41
CA VAL A 102 4.70 -18.46 6.64
C VAL A 102 3.98 -18.07 5.36
N LYS A 103 2.71 -18.40 5.28
CA LYS A 103 1.82 -18.05 4.17
C LYS A 103 0.50 -17.49 4.70
N ILE A 104 -0.32 -16.94 3.82
CA ILE A 104 -1.68 -16.51 4.17
C ILE A 104 -2.45 -17.69 4.79
N GLY A 105 -3.11 -17.44 5.93
CA GLY A 105 -3.86 -18.41 6.70
C GLY A 105 -3.06 -19.08 7.83
N ASN A 106 -1.72 -18.95 7.89
CA ASN A 106 -0.94 -19.38 9.05
C ASN A 106 -1.17 -18.45 10.24
N PHE A 107 -0.83 -18.96 11.41
CA PHE A 107 -0.99 -18.24 12.67
C PHE A 107 0.37 -17.90 13.29
N LEU A 108 0.43 -16.74 13.95
CA LEU A 108 1.61 -16.28 14.66
C LEU A 108 1.23 -15.34 15.81
N GLY A 109 2.08 -15.28 16.81
CA GLY A 109 1.83 -14.50 18.02
C GLY A 109 0.85 -15.18 18.98
N ARG A 110 0.95 -14.83 20.26
CA ARG A 110 0.17 -15.47 21.34
C ARG A 110 -1.32 -15.22 21.31
N ASN A 111 -1.75 -14.21 20.56
CA ASN A 111 -3.13 -13.74 20.51
C ASN A 111 -3.87 -14.25 19.25
N HIS A 112 -3.64 -15.48 18.86
CA HIS A 112 -4.30 -16.12 17.70
C HIS A 112 -4.19 -15.32 16.40
N GLY A 113 -3.04 -14.67 16.18
CA GLY A 113 -2.80 -13.79 15.02
C GLY A 113 -2.82 -14.54 13.70
N LYS A 114 -3.88 -14.39 12.91
CA LYS A 114 -4.02 -15.01 11.59
C LYS A 114 -3.48 -14.09 10.50
N ILE A 115 -2.61 -14.63 9.65
CA ILE A 115 -2.09 -13.89 8.49
C ILE A 115 -3.20 -13.77 7.45
N VAL A 116 -3.55 -12.53 7.11
CA VAL A 116 -4.62 -12.21 6.14
C VAL A 116 -4.07 -11.66 4.83
N GLU A 117 -2.92 -11.00 4.88
CA GLU A 117 -2.27 -10.43 3.70
C GLU A 117 -0.75 -10.50 3.83
N MET A 118 -0.09 -10.73 2.71
CA MET A 118 1.37 -10.72 2.61
C MET A 118 1.80 -9.94 1.38
N THR A 119 2.79 -9.07 1.55
CA THR A 119 3.45 -8.34 0.49
C THR A 119 4.96 -8.51 0.59
N GLU A 120 5.71 -7.96 -0.34
CA GLU A 120 7.18 -7.97 -0.27
C GLU A 120 7.74 -7.16 0.90
N THR A 121 6.95 -6.25 1.47
CA THR A 121 7.39 -5.27 2.47
C THR A 121 6.72 -5.44 3.83
N TYR A 122 5.61 -6.15 3.91
CA TYR A 122 4.90 -6.37 5.17
C TYR A 122 4.04 -7.63 5.16
N VAL A 123 3.70 -8.08 6.35
CA VAL A 123 2.69 -9.11 6.63
C VAL A 123 1.61 -8.51 7.52
N ALA A 124 0.37 -8.54 7.07
CA ALA A 124 -0.79 -8.10 7.84
C ALA A 124 -1.43 -9.29 8.56
N VAL A 125 -1.72 -9.08 9.83
CA VAL A 125 -2.23 -10.10 10.75
C VAL A 125 -3.42 -9.55 11.50
N ILE A 126 -4.42 -10.37 11.73
CA ILE A 126 -5.54 -10.05 12.64
C ILE A 126 -5.37 -10.90 13.90
N GLU A 127 -5.14 -10.24 15.02
CA GLU A 127 -5.13 -10.86 16.35
C GLU A 127 -6.53 -10.84 16.96
N ILE A 128 -6.85 -11.85 17.76
CA ILE A 128 -8.06 -11.91 18.58
C ILE A 128 -7.65 -11.67 20.02
N VAL A 129 -8.13 -10.59 20.60
CA VAL A 129 -7.80 -10.20 21.97
C VAL A 129 -9.07 -10.01 22.79
N SER A 130 -9.00 -10.27 24.11
CA SER A 130 -10.14 -10.02 24.99
C SER A 130 -10.44 -8.50 25.08
N ASP A 131 -11.71 -8.15 25.09
CA ASP A 131 -12.19 -6.78 25.26
C ASP A 131 -12.25 -6.36 26.75
N GLY A 132 -12.01 -7.30 27.67
CA GLY A 132 -12.10 -7.09 29.11
C GLY A 132 -13.51 -7.27 29.71
N ASN A 133 -14.54 -7.54 28.88
CA ASN A 133 -15.93 -7.74 29.28
C ASN A 133 -16.49 -9.11 28.84
N GLU A 134 -15.67 -10.15 28.96
CA GLU A 134 -15.98 -11.53 28.50
C GLU A 134 -16.20 -11.66 26.98
N GLY A 135 -15.86 -10.63 26.19
CA GLY A 135 -15.90 -10.63 24.74
C GLY A 135 -14.51 -10.68 24.10
N TRP A 136 -14.51 -10.87 22.79
CA TRP A 136 -13.31 -10.88 21.96
C TRP A 136 -13.42 -9.84 20.85
N VAL A 137 -12.31 -9.19 20.54
CA VAL A 137 -12.22 -8.21 19.46
C VAL A 137 -11.05 -8.51 18.54
N GLU A 138 -11.24 -8.21 17.28
CA GLU A 138 -10.19 -8.29 16.27
C GLU A 138 -9.29 -7.07 16.34
N ARG A 139 -7.98 -7.28 16.33
CA ARG A 139 -6.97 -6.24 16.31
C ARG A 139 -6.04 -6.42 15.13
N PRO A 140 -6.11 -5.56 14.11
CA PRO A 140 -5.18 -5.62 12.98
C PRO A 140 -3.78 -5.19 13.42
N ARG A 141 -2.78 -5.95 13.01
CA ARG A 141 -1.36 -5.70 13.26
C ARG A 141 -0.58 -5.90 11.96
N THR A 142 0.60 -5.30 11.88
CA THR A 142 1.45 -5.43 10.70
C THR A 142 2.90 -5.62 11.13
N ILE A 143 3.56 -6.64 10.56
CA ILE A 143 5.01 -6.84 10.68
C ILE A 143 5.64 -6.31 9.39
N LYS A 144 6.49 -5.29 9.49
CA LYS A 144 7.21 -4.71 8.35
C LYS A 144 8.53 -5.43 8.13
N LEU A 145 9.00 -5.42 6.88
CA LEU A 145 10.31 -5.94 6.53
C LEU A 145 11.39 -5.15 7.29
N HIS A 146 12.26 -5.87 7.99
CA HIS A 146 13.36 -5.27 8.73
C HIS A 146 14.36 -4.61 7.78
N GLY A 147 14.61 -3.30 7.96
CA GLY A 147 15.54 -2.52 7.12
C GLY A 147 14.88 -1.56 6.12
N LEU A 148 13.56 -1.54 5.99
CA LEU A 148 12.83 -0.48 5.29
C LEU A 148 12.35 0.55 6.33
N ASN A 149 13.15 1.61 6.48
CA ASN A 149 12.75 2.82 7.20
C ASN A 149 12.11 3.81 6.25
#